data_a8a32ba9433880073fe1479743efa6b0
#
_entry.id   a8a32ba9433880073fe1479743efa6b0
#
_cell.length_a   1.000
_cell.length_b   1.000
_cell.length_c   1.000
_cell.angle_alpha   90.00
_cell.angle_beta   90.00
_cell.angle_gamma   90.00
#
_symmetry.space_group_name_H-M   'P 1'
#
loop_
_entity.id
_entity.type
_entity.pdbx_description
1 polymer ?
#
loop_
_entity_poly.entity_id
_entity_poly.type
_entity_poly.pdbx_seq_one_letter_code
_entity_poly.pdbx_strand_id
1 'polypeptide(L)' 'TVKWCFPMVKGAHDGKYKTTKPDTDNLQKLFKDCMTKVGYWNDDAQVASEISEKFWAKIVGIYVRVEEWNDELHTFL' A
#
# COMPACT_ATOMS: atom_id res chain seq x y z
N THR A 1 2.69 -3.84 2.67
CA THR A 1 1.36 -3.90 2.03
C THR A 1 0.58 -2.63 2.33
N VAL A 2 0.04 -2.02 1.30
CA VAL A 2 -0.85 -0.87 1.43
C VAL A 2 -2.17 -1.20 0.73
N LYS A 3 -3.27 -1.04 1.45
CA LYS A 3 -4.62 -1.21 0.91
C LYS A 3 -5.31 0.16 0.90
N TRP A 4 -5.66 0.60 -0.30
CA TRP A 4 -6.33 1.87 -0.54
C TRP A 4 -7.82 1.61 -0.71
N CYS A 5 -8.61 2.02 0.27
CA CYS A 5 -10.05 1.76 0.30
C CYS A 5 -10.81 3.03 -0.11
N PHE A 6 -11.40 3.01 -1.28
CA PHE A 6 -12.11 4.14 -1.88
C PHE A 6 -13.61 4.07 -1.60
N PRO A 7 -14.29 5.23 -1.53
CA PRO A 7 -15.73 5.27 -1.30
C PRO A 7 -16.50 4.49 -2.37
N MET A 8 -17.57 3.88 -1.95
CA MET A 8 -18.48 3.16 -2.85
C MET A 8 -19.10 4.11 -3.87
N VAL A 9 -19.20 3.64 -5.10
CA VAL A 9 -19.90 4.30 -6.19
C VAL A 9 -21.00 3.36 -6.72
N LYS A 10 -21.91 3.89 -7.52
CA LYS A 10 -22.99 3.10 -8.12
C LYS A 10 -22.40 1.93 -8.91
N GLY A 11 -22.87 0.73 -8.63
CA GLY A 11 -22.41 -0.50 -9.26
C GLY A 11 -21.17 -1.13 -8.67
N ALA A 12 -20.53 -0.48 -7.68
CA ALA A 12 -19.40 -1.06 -6.98
C ALA A 12 -19.86 -2.01 -5.87
N HIS A 13 -18.98 -2.94 -5.52
CA HIS A 13 -19.21 -3.92 -4.44
C HIS A 13 -18.12 -3.80 -3.39
N ASP A 14 -18.53 -3.80 -2.13
CA ASP A 14 -17.61 -3.73 -0.99
C ASP A 14 -16.61 -4.89 -1.02
N GLY A 15 -15.34 -4.55 -0.85
CA GLY A 15 -14.25 -5.52 -0.85
C GLY A 15 -13.76 -5.97 -2.23
N LYS A 16 -14.33 -5.46 -3.30
CA LYS A 16 -13.86 -5.76 -4.66
C LYS A 16 -12.76 -4.79 -5.10
N TYR A 17 -11.87 -5.28 -5.95
CA TYR A 17 -10.81 -4.45 -6.50
C TYR A 17 -11.37 -3.28 -7.29
N LYS A 18 -10.76 -2.12 -7.07
CA LYS A 18 -10.97 -0.95 -7.88
C LYS A 18 -9.96 -0.96 -9.03
N THR A 19 -10.45 -1.06 -10.25
CA THR A 19 -9.60 -1.17 -11.44
C THR A 19 -9.57 0.12 -12.27
N THR A 20 -10.05 1.21 -11.69
CA THR A 20 -10.02 2.55 -12.28
C THR A 20 -8.98 3.43 -11.60
N LYS A 21 -8.72 4.61 -12.14
CA LYS A 21 -7.76 5.55 -11.56
C LYS A 21 -8.11 5.94 -10.11
N PRO A 22 -7.13 6.30 -9.30
CA PRO A 22 -5.70 6.47 -9.63
C PRO A 22 -4.96 5.14 -9.74
N ASP A 23 -3.83 5.15 -10.48
CA ASP A 23 -2.99 3.96 -10.64
C ASP A 23 -2.25 3.61 -9.35
N THR A 24 -2.05 2.32 -9.10
CA THR A 24 -1.33 1.85 -7.90
C THR A 24 0.10 2.38 -7.84
N ASP A 25 0.77 2.53 -8.99
CA ASP A 25 2.12 3.07 -9.04
C ASP A 25 2.19 4.49 -8.48
N ASN A 26 1.25 5.35 -8.86
CA ASN A 26 1.19 6.73 -8.37
C ASN A 26 0.88 6.79 -6.88
N LEU A 27 -0.04 5.97 -6.40
CA LEU A 27 -0.38 5.88 -4.98
C LEU A 27 0.81 5.39 -4.17
N GLN A 28 1.49 4.38 -4.65
CA GLN A 28 2.63 3.79 -3.95
C GLN A 28 3.81 4.76 -3.88
N LYS A 29 4.06 5.50 -4.96
CA LYS A 29 5.09 6.54 -4.98
C LYS A 29 4.81 7.63 -3.96
N LEU A 30 3.58 8.13 -3.92
CA LEU A 30 3.16 9.13 -2.94
C LEU A 30 3.34 8.62 -1.51
N PHE A 31 2.93 7.41 -1.25
CA PHE A 31 3.06 6.77 0.07
C PHE A 31 4.53 6.68 0.49
N LYS A 32 5.40 6.17 -0.38
CA LYS A 32 6.83 6.04 -0.09
C LYS A 32 7.50 7.40 0.15
N ASP A 33 7.17 8.40 -0.66
CA ASP A 33 7.68 9.75 -0.48
C ASP A 33 7.28 10.33 0.89
N CYS A 34 6.04 10.12 1.29
CA CYS A 34 5.56 10.57 2.61
C CYS A 34 6.28 9.84 3.75
N MET A 35 6.50 8.54 3.62
CA MET A 35 7.19 7.75 4.64
C MET A 35 8.65 8.19 4.81
N THR A 36 9.31 8.51 3.70
CA THR A 36 10.67 9.07 3.74
C THR A 36 10.69 10.43 4.43
N LYS A 37 9.75 11.32 4.10
CA LYS A 37 9.67 12.66 4.68
C LYS A 37 9.42 12.66 6.18
N VAL A 38 8.61 11.73 6.67
CA VAL A 38 8.34 11.62 8.12
C VAL A 38 9.43 10.84 8.85
N GLY A 39 10.45 10.35 8.14
CA GLY A 39 11.58 9.65 8.75
C GLY A 39 11.31 8.21 9.14
N TYR A 40 10.26 7.59 8.61
CA TYR A 40 9.95 6.18 8.88
C TYR A 40 11.05 5.26 8.34
N TRP A 41 11.58 5.60 7.17
CA TRP A 41 12.83 5.05 6.62
C TRP A 41 13.67 6.18 6.02
N ASN A 42 14.94 5.92 5.81
CA ASN A 42 15.87 6.95 5.35
C ASN A 42 15.79 7.20 3.84
N ASP A 43 15.50 6.16 3.07
CA ASP A 43 15.47 6.20 1.63
C ASP A 43 14.47 5.16 1.11
N ASP A 44 13.74 5.50 0.04
CA ASP A 44 12.81 4.58 -0.61
C ASP A 44 13.50 3.30 -1.10
N ALA A 45 14.81 3.36 -1.36
CA ALA A 45 15.61 2.19 -1.74
C ALA A 45 15.64 1.10 -0.65
N GLN A 46 15.31 1.44 0.59
CA GLN A 46 15.20 0.47 1.68
C GLN A 46 13.95 -0.42 1.56
N VAL A 47 13.00 -0.03 0.73
CA VAL A 47 11.79 -0.82 0.49
C VAL A 47 12.10 -1.91 -0.52
N ALA A 48 12.31 -3.13 -0.03
CA ALA A 48 12.68 -4.29 -0.86
C ALA A 48 11.47 -5.00 -1.46
N SER A 49 10.31 -4.91 -0.82
CA SER A 49 9.08 -5.54 -1.29
C SER A 49 7.90 -4.67 -0.97
N GLU A 50 7.00 -4.52 -1.92
CA GLU A 50 5.79 -3.73 -1.73
C GLU A 50 4.60 -4.38 -2.42
N ILE A 51 3.45 -4.29 -1.76
CA ILE A 51 2.16 -4.72 -2.30
C ILE A 51 1.21 -3.54 -2.16
N SER A 52 0.61 -3.14 -3.27
CA SER A 52 -0.38 -2.06 -3.30
C SER A 52 -1.66 -2.57 -3.94
N GLU A 53 -2.76 -2.40 -3.23
CA GLU A 53 -4.06 -2.86 -3.66
C GLU A 53 -5.10 -1.75 -3.51
N LYS A 54 -6.02 -1.67 -4.46
CA LYS A 54 -7.14 -0.72 -4.42
C LYS A 54 -8.46 -1.48 -4.31
N PHE A 55 -9.29 -1.04 -3.37
CA PHE A 55 -10.60 -1.64 -3.15
C PHE A 55 -11.71 -0.59 -3.13
N TRP A 56 -12.90 -0.99 -3.54
CA TRP A 56 -14.12 -0.30 -3.18
C TRP A 56 -14.50 -0.75 -1.76
N ALA A 57 -14.82 0.19 -0.89
CA ALA A 57 -15.12 -0.15 0.49
C ALA A 57 -16.16 0.77 1.12
N LYS A 58 -17.02 0.20 1.94
CA LYS A 58 -17.96 0.98 2.77
C LYS A 58 -17.21 1.80 3.81
N ILE A 59 -16.12 1.25 4.34
CA ILE A 59 -15.23 1.94 5.27
C ILE A 59 -14.04 2.43 4.49
N VAL A 60 -13.98 3.76 4.31
CA VAL A 60 -12.91 4.43 3.56
C VAL A 60 -11.66 4.54 4.45
N GLY A 61 -10.50 4.33 3.85
CA GLY A 61 -9.25 4.49 4.57
C GLY A 61 -8.06 3.95 3.81
N ILE A 62 -6.90 4.08 4.45
CA ILE A 62 -5.64 3.52 3.99
C ILE A 62 -5.16 2.58 5.07
N TYR A 63 -5.01 1.32 4.74
CA TYR A 63 -4.52 0.29 5.65
C TYR A 63 -3.09 -0.05 5.28
N VAL A 64 -2.19 0.07 6.24
CA VAL A 64 -0.76 -0.09 6.01
C VAL A 64 -0.21 -1.17 6.91
N ARG A 65 0.56 -2.07 6.32
CA ARG A 65 1.36 -3.03 7.07
C ARG A 65 2.81 -2.92 6.59
N VAL A 66 3.71 -2.63 7.52
CA VAL A 66 5.14 -2.52 7.26
C VAL A 66 5.85 -3.59 8.09
N GLU A 67 6.67 -4.37 7.44
CA GLU A 67 7.48 -5.39 8.11
C GLU A 67 8.95 -5.13 7.82
N GLU A 68 9.76 -5.28 8.85
CA GLU A 68 11.20 -5.25 8.70
C GLU A 68 11.72 -6.65 8.40
N TRP A 69 12.51 -6.77 7.34
CA TRP A 69 13.16 -8.01 7.00
C TRP A 69 14.38 -8.21 7.90
N ASN A 70 14.46 -9.38 8.53
CA ASN A 70 15.61 -9.77 9.34
C ASN A 70 16.19 -11.06 8.78
N ASP A 71 17.36 -10.97 8.14
CA ASP A 71 18.05 -12.11 7.52
C ASP A 71 18.43 -13.20 8.51
N GLU A 72 18.63 -12.87 9.78
CA GLU A 72 18.90 -13.84 10.83
C GLU A 72 17.71 -14.74 11.14
N LEU A 73 16.49 -14.21 10.92
CA LEU A 73 15.25 -14.92 11.17
C LEU A 73 14.66 -15.57 9.92
N HIS A 74 15.11 -15.17 8.74
CA HIS A 74 14.57 -15.62 7.46
C HIS A 74 15.66 -16.34 6.69
N THR A 75 15.49 -17.64 6.51
CA THR A 75 16.41 -18.47 5.73
C THR A 75 15.78 -18.78 4.38
N PHE A 76 16.54 -18.55 3.31
CA PHE A 76 16.15 -18.96 1.97
C PHE A 76 16.76 -20.27 1.61
N LEU A 77 15.95 -21.11 1.05
CA LEU A 77 16.36 -22.43 0.58
C LEU A 77 16.35 -22.49 -0.93
#